data_e425b82fbdee0df365623d10057da730
#
_entry.id   e425b82fbdee0df365623d10057da730
#
_cell.length_a   1.000
_cell.length_b   1.000
_cell.length_c   1.000
_cell.angle_alpha   90.00
_cell.angle_beta   90.00
_cell.angle_gamma   90.00
#
_symmetry.space_group_name_H-M   'P 1'
#
loop_
_entity.id
_entity.type
_entity.pdbx_description
1 polymer ?
#
loop_
_entity_poly.entity_id
_entity_poly.type
_entity_poly.pdbx_seq_one_letter_code
_entity_poly.pdbx_strand_id
1 'polypeptide(L)'
;MKRLAAVLLPVVMAVAACTSSGTLPHDPGKVVRPVKQVAVPGRLYATKGRTLYRFSGTRLTQLLAGIKVKDPATTRDGTRLALARLQDQSSTIVVSDATGQNPQTITPESGPEGALWAFEPGFDNDAQRLVYLTDRGKLPSSPQNLQPNDLGVWTADLATGKSRRLVAPTAYTGGDSDPAFRPGVSDQLLYTTYLYGGAPTQPVARLTWMSTRTGATLYLSPDGTRNFQPAFSPDGQFVAFIRAAAGSDDLYVMPLGPIFAREPRPYPTDSAVLLQAGIVSQPVWAPDGSAIAFLKLVNGSFDLFILPVTTTGTLGATGPAQAVTHGSFLDADSRLAWSP
;
A
#
# COMPACT_ATOMS: atom_id res chain seq x y z
N MET A 1 -72.47 2.37 12.83
CA MET A 1 -71.21 3.13 12.75
C MET A 1 -70.66 3.35 14.16
N LYS A 2 -69.88 2.42 14.68
CA LYS A 2 -69.29 2.47 16.03
C LYS A 2 -67.82 2.71 15.89
N ARG A 3 -67.30 3.81 16.42
CA ARG A 3 -65.89 4.14 16.53
C ARG A 3 -65.32 3.37 17.73
N LEU A 4 -64.30 2.53 17.52
CA LEU A 4 -63.45 2.00 18.58
C LEU A 4 -62.29 2.95 18.78
N ALA A 5 -62.17 3.47 19.98
CA ALA A 5 -60.99 4.21 20.48
C ALA A 5 -59.99 3.20 21.05
N ALA A 6 -58.79 3.18 20.53
CA ALA A 6 -57.69 2.41 21.11
C ALA A 6 -56.96 3.26 22.16
N VAL A 7 -56.96 2.75 23.38
CA VAL A 7 -56.26 3.32 24.53
C VAL A 7 -54.82 2.79 24.50
N LEU A 8 -53.83 3.67 24.33
CA LEU A 8 -52.41 3.37 24.52
C LEU A 8 -52.06 3.56 26.01
N LEU A 9 -51.69 2.47 26.67
CA LEU A 9 -51.01 2.51 27.95
C LEU A 9 -49.51 2.70 27.78
N PRO A 10 -48.84 3.59 28.49
CA PRO A 10 -47.40 3.64 28.52
C PRO A 10 -46.85 2.57 29.47
N VAL A 11 -46.02 1.69 28.97
CA VAL A 11 -45.19 0.79 29.79
C VAL A 11 -43.98 1.55 30.29
N VAL A 12 -43.99 1.85 31.57
CA VAL A 12 -42.81 2.39 32.29
C VAL A 12 -41.92 1.20 32.64
N MET A 13 -40.81 1.05 31.92
CA MET A 13 -39.73 0.13 32.38
C MET A 13 -38.92 0.82 33.46
N ALA A 14 -39.04 0.35 34.69
CA ALA A 14 -38.15 0.69 35.79
C ALA A 14 -36.81 -0.05 35.58
N VAL A 15 -35.75 0.70 35.28
CA VAL A 15 -34.39 0.16 35.30
C VAL A 15 -33.92 0.12 36.74
N ALA A 16 -33.92 -1.06 37.33
CA ALA A 16 -33.29 -1.30 38.64
C ALA A 16 -31.75 -1.31 38.42
N ALA A 17 -31.09 -0.25 38.86
CA ALA A 17 -29.65 -0.20 38.99
C ALA A 17 -29.20 -1.09 40.13
N CYS A 18 -28.74 -2.31 39.83
CA CYS A 18 -28.00 -3.11 40.79
C CYS A 18 -26.56 -2.61 40.87
N THR A 19 -26.29 -1.78 41.87
CA THR A 19 -24.91 -1.50 42.30
C THR A 19 -24.41 -2.69 43.13
N SER A 20 -23.83 -3.70 42.43
CA SER A 20 -23.00 -4.68 43.12
C SER A 20 -21.55 -4.18 43.08
N SER A 21 -21.07 -3.63 44.16
CA SER A 21 -19.64 -3.44 44.46
C SER A 21 -19.00 -4.78 44.74
N GLY A 22 -18.87 -5.58 43.70
CA GLY A 22 -18.06 -6.81 43.73
C GLY A 22 -16.63 -6.44 43.37
N THR A 23 -15.75 -6.31 44.35
CA THR A 23 -14.32 -6.35 44.16
C THR A 23 -13.96 -7.68 43.53
N LEU A 24 -13.60 -7.67 42.22
CA LEU A 24 -13.03 -8.84 41.57
C LEU A 24 -11.77 -9.25 42.34
N PRO A 25 -11.55 -10.54 42.62
CA PRO A 25 -10.34 -10.98 43.28
C PRO A 25 -9.14 -10.60 42.41
N HIS A 26 -8.29 -9.77 42.95
CA HIS A 26 -6.99 -9.43 42.37
C HIS A 26 -6.14 -10.70 42.43
N ASP A 27 -5.89 -11.31 41.25
CA ASP A 27 -4.95 -12.42 41.12
C ASP A 27 -3.52 -11.84 41.14
N PRO A 28 -2.74 -12.02 42.22
CA PRO A 28 -1.43 -11.41 42.35
C PRO A 28 -0.32 -12.11 41.53
N GLY A 29 -0.69 -13.04 40.65
CA GLY A 29 0.27 -13.95 40.03
C GLY A 29 0.61 -13.75 38.56
N LYS A 30 -0.07 -12.90 37.81
CA LYS A 30 0.28 -12.63 36.41
C LYS A 30 1.22 -11.43 36.30
N VAL A 31 2.52 -11.68 36.40
CA VAL A 31 3.55 -10.74 35.96
C VAL A 31 3.33 -10.53 34.46
N VAL A 32 2.63 -9.45 34.06
CA VAL A 32 2.56 -9.00 32.68
C VAL A 32 3.97 -8.52 32.35
N ARG A 33 4.77 -9.39 31.71
CA ARG A 33 6.06 -8.97 31.17
C ARG A 33 5.79 -7.84 30.19
N PRO A 34 6.46 -6.68 30.31
CA PRO A 34 6.31 -5.63 29.32
C PRO A 34 6.65 -6.22 27.96
N VAL A 35 5.73 -6.12 26.99
CA VAL A 35 5.97 -6.53 25.61
C VAL A 35 7.17 -5.70 25.13
N LYS A 36 8.27 -6.37 24.77
CA LYS A 36 9.47 -5.68 24.28
C LYS A 36 9.07 -4.90 23.05
N GLN A 37 9.10 -3.59 23.14
CA GLN A 37 8.72 -2.72 22.04
C GLN A 37 9.77 -2.86 20.93
N VAL A 38 9.33 -3.23 19.72
CA VAL A 38 10.22 -3.36 18.57
C VAL A 38 10.59 -1.97 18.07
N ALA A 39 11.90 -1.71 18.03
CA ALA A 39 12.41 -0.45 17.51
C ALA A 39 12.46 -0.50 15.97
N VAL A 40 11.93 0.53 15.33
CA VAL A 40 11.98 0.73 13.87
C VAL A 40 13.26 1.50 13.54
N PRO A 41 14.24 0.92 12.83
CA PRO A 41 15.41 1.67 12.38
C PRO A 41 15.01 2.68 11.31
N GLY A 42 15.59 3.89 11.37
CA GLY A 42 15.25 4.96 10.45
C GLY A 42 13.82 5.52 10.68
N ARG A 43 13.09 5.78 9.58
CA ARG A 43 11.75 6.38 9.59
C ARG A 43 10.80 5.58 8.70
N LEU A 44 9.82 4.93 9.31
CA LEU A 44 8.77 4.20 8.60
C LEU A 44 7.47 4.98 8.68
N TYR A 45 6.80 5.13 7.56
CA TYR A 45 5.56 5.87 7.42
C TYR A 45 4.41 4.91 7.10
N ALA A 46 3.28 5.11 7.77
CA ALA A 46 2.02 4.40 7.55
C ALA A 46 0.84 5.35 7.78
N THR A 47 -0.33 4.99 7.27
CA THR A 47 -1.57 5.74 7.56
C THR A 47 -2.50 4.92 8.45
N LYS A 48 -3.31 5.67 9.25
CA LYS A 48 -4.42 5.16 10.03
C LYS A 48 -5.58 6.15 9.92
N GLY A 49 -6.72 5.71 9.41
CA GLY A 49 -7.87 6.59 9.17
C GLY A 49 -7.51 7.78 8.28
N ARG A 50 -6.66 7.57 7.28
CA ARG A 50 -6.13 8.60 6.36
C ARG A 50 -5.25 9.66 7.03
N THR A 51 -4.78 9.42 8.23
CA THR A 51 -3.80 10.27 8.93
C THR A 51 -2.43 9.64 8.84
N LEU A 52 -1.40 10.44 8.53
CA LEU A 52 -0.03 9.96 8.42
C LEU A 52 0.63 9.83 9.79
N TYR A 53 1.28 8.71 10.01
CA TYR A 53 2.13 8.44 11.16
C TYR A 53 3.54 8.08 10.74
N ARG A 54 4.52 8.49 11.54
CA ARG A 54 5.94 8.13 11.40
C ARG A 54 6.38 7.35 12.63
N PHE A 55 6.93 6.16 12.39
CA PHE A 55 7.59 5.32 13.37
C PHE A 55 9.10 5.54 13.26
N SER A 56 9.78 5.77 14.38
CA SER A 56 11.25 5.90 14.45
C SER A 56 11.74 5.48 15.82
N GLY A 57 12.63 4.51 15.88
CA GLY A 57 12.93 3.80 17.13
C GLY A 57 11.64 3.22 17.72
N THR A 58 11.35 3.53 18.97
CA THR A 58 10.09 3.17 19.64
C THR A 58 9.05 4.30 19.63
N ARG A 59 9.34 5.40 18.92
CA ARG A 59 8.50 6.59 18.90
C ARG A 59 7.52 6.57 17.73
N LEU A 60 6.25 6.86 18.02
CA LEU A 60 5.20 7.12 17.06
C LEU A 60 4.88 8.62 17.04
N THR A 61 4.90 9.23 15.86
CA THR A 61 4.59 10.65 15.67
C THR A 61 3.51 10.79 14.61
N GLN A 62 2.41 11.46 14.95
CA GLN A 62 1.41 11.87 13.98
C GLN A 62 1.94 13.07 13.18
N LEU A 63 1.79 13.01 11.88
CA LEU A 63 2.13 14.09 10.94
C LEU A 63 0.86 14.59 10.26
N LEU A 64 0.90 15.84 9.73
CA LEU A 64 -0.16 16.41 8.90
C LEU A 64 -1.55 16.33 9.54
N ALA A 65 -1.67 16.74 10.81
CA ALA A 65 -2.94 16.73 11.52
C ALA A 65 -4.05 17.49 10.75
N GLY A 66 -5.22 16.87 10.59
CA GLY A 66 -6.36 17.45 9.86
C GLY A 66 -6.27 17.35 8.33
N ILE A 67 -5.19 16.79 7.78
CA ILE A 67 -5.04 16.56 6.33
C ILE A 67 -5.19 15.06 6.06
N LYS A 68 -6.16 14.69 5.21
CA LYS A 68 -6.35 13.30 4.79
C LYS A 68 -5.33 12.94 3.70
N VAL A 69 -4.55 11.91 3.95
CA VAL A 69 -3.52 11.43 3.02
C VAL A 69 -3.47 9.90 2.96
N LYS A 70 -2.85 9.37 1.90
CA LYS A 70 -2.49 7.97 1.78
C LYS A 70 -1.23 7.81 0.92
N ASP A 71 -0.73 6.59 0.82
CA ASP A 71 0.34 6.17 -0.07
C ASP A 71 1.64 6.99 0.11
N PRO A 72 2.25 7.02 1.30
CA PRO A 72 3.53 7.67 1.47
C PRO A 72 4.62 7.01 0.61
N ALA A 73 5.51 7.83 0.07
CA ALA A 73 6.75 7.41 -0.57
C ALA A 73 7.88 8.36 -0.18
N THR A 74 9.08 7.85 0.04
CA THR A 74 10.24 8.65 0.42
C THR A 74 11.32 8.60 -0.65
N THR A 75 12.12 9.64 -0.75
CA THR A 75 13.39 9.58 -1.46
C THR A 75 14.34 8.63 -0.73
N ARG A 76 15.35 8.11 -1.44
CA ARG A 76 16.32 7.16 -0.90
C ARG A 76 17.11 7.71 0.29
N ASP A 77 17.41 9.01 0.28
CA ASP A 77 18.07 9.73 1.38
C ASP A 77 17.10 10.14 2.50
N GLY A 78 15.80 9.90 2.32
CA GLY A 78 14.75 10.22 3.27
C GLY A 78 14.52 11.72 3.49
N THR A 79 14.97 12.59 2.59
CA THR A 79 14.82 14.05 2.75
C THR A 79 13.48 14.56 2.24
N ARG A 80 12.84 13.85 1.32
CA ARG A 80 11.54 14.23 0.73
C ARG A 80 10.50 13.13 0.92
N LEU A 81 9.26 13.56 1.00
CA LEU A 81 8.08 12.72 1.16
C LEU A 81 7.07 13.06 0.06
N ALA A 82 6.59 12.06 -0.66
CA ALA A 82 5.45 12.18 -1.57
C ALA A 82 4.23 11.48 -0.96
N LEU A 83 3.04 12.04 -1.18
CA LEU A 83 1.78 11.57 -0.62
C LEU A 83 0.65 11.78 -1.63
N ALA A 84 -0.36 10.93 -1.61
CA ALA A 84 -1.67 11.24 -2.15
C ALA A 84 -2.47 12.03 -1.11
N ARG A 85 -2.72 13.31 -1.38
CA ARG A 85 -3.59 14.17 -0.56
C ARG A 85 -5.02 14.00 -1.02
N LEU A 86 -5.90 13.59 -0.11
CA LEU A 86 -7.29 13.29 -0.41
C LEU A 86 -8.18 14.51 -0.17
N GLN A 87 -9.11 14.72 -1.09
CA GLN A 87 -10.21 15.68 -1.02
C GLN A 87 -11.53 14.91 -1.21
N ASP A 88 -12.66 15.57 -1.06
CA ASP A 88 -13.95 14.87 -1.10
C ASP A 88 -14.24 14.22 -2.46
N GLN A 89 -13.81 14.83 -3.57
CA GLN A 89 -14.11 14.38 -4.94
C GLN A 89 -12.86 14.19 -5.81
N SER A 90 -11.67 14.34 -5.24
CA SER A 90 -10.40 14.25 -5.97
C SER A 90 -9.25 13.84 -5.05
N SER A 91 -8.11 13.53 -5.65
CA SER A 91 -6.85 13.46 -4.93
C SER A 91 -5.71 14.02 -5.77
N THR A 92 -4.69 14.54 -5.09
CA THR A 92 -3.50 15.07 -5.75
C THR A 92 -2.24 14.47 -5.14
N ILE A 93 -1.21 14.29 -5.97
CA ILE A 93 0.11 13.99 -5.44
C ILE A 93 0.77 15.28 -4.98
N VAL A 94 1.24 15.27 -3.74
CA VAL A 94 2.04 16.35 -3.16
C VAL A 94 3.42 15.82 -2.80
N VAL A 95 4.44 16.68 -2.95
CA VAL A 95 5.81 16.42 -2.50
C VAL A 95 6.17 17.46 -1.44
N SER A 96 6.77 17.02 -0.34
CA SER A 96 7.14 17.85 0.80
C SER A 96 8.52 17.46 1.35
N ASP A 97 8.98 18.13 2.39
CA ASP A 97 10.08 17.61 3.20
C ASP A 97 9.63 16.37 4.01
N ALA A 98 10.59 15.71 4.67
CA ALA A 98 10.34 14.47 5.42
C ALA A 98 9.38 14.61 6.60
N THR A 99 8.97 15.82 6.95
CA THR A 99 8.01 16.12 8.03
C THR A 99 6.62 16.46 7.49
N GLY A 100 6.48 16.52 6.16
CA GLY A 100 5.24 16.92 5.48
C GLY A 100 5.07 18.43 5.34
N GLN A 101 6.10 19.23 5.69
CA GLN A 101 6.07 20.67 5.52
C GLN A 101 6.49 21.08 4.10
N ASN A 102 6.18 22.31 3.72
CA ASN A 102 6.49 22.88 2.39
C ASN A 102 5.93 22.04 1.24
N PRO A 103 4.63 21.69 1.23
CA PRO A 103 4.05 20.84 0.20
C PRO A 103 3.98 21.55 -1.15
N GLN A 104 4.44 20.87 -2.19
CA GLN A 104 4.28 21.25 -3.59
C GLN A 104 3.30 20.26 -4.25
N THR A 105 2.23 20.76 -4.84
CA THR A 105 1.28 19.93 -5.60
C THR A 105 1.87 19.60 -6.98
N ILE A 106 1.86 18.31 -7.32
CA ILE A 106 2.46 17.79 -8.55
C ILE A 106 1.40 17.50 -9.61
N THR A 107 0.21 17.03 -9.21
CA THR A 107 -0.85 16.64 -10.14
C THR A 107 -2.03 17.60 -10.05
N PRO A 108 -2.76 17.84 -11.17
CA PRO A 108 -3.96 18.67 -11.13
C PRO A 108 -5.10 17.97 -10.36
N GLU A 109 -5.98 18.76 -9.75
CA GLU A 109 -7.20 18.32 -9.07
C GLU A 109 -8.33 17.97 -10.05
N SER A 110 -8.30 18.59 -11.23
CA SER A 110 -9.31 18.42 -12.27
C SER A 110 -8.70 18.58 -13.66
N GLY A 111 -9.42 18.12 -14.66
CA GLY A 111 -9.11 18.22 -16.06
C GLY A 111 -10.38 18.42 -16.89
N PRO A 112 -10.29 18.31 -18.22
CA PRO A 112 -11.47 18.36 -19.10
C PRO A 112 -12.52 17.31 -18.75
N GLU A 113 -12.11 16.21 -18.16
CA GLU A 113 -12.94 15.07 -17.75
C GLU A 113 -13.59 15.25 -16.37
N GLY A 114 -13.39 16.41 -15.71
CA GLY A 114 -13.86 16.72 -14.36
C GLY A 114 -12.81 16.47 -13.27
N ALA A 115 -13.26 16.13 -12.07
CA ALA A 115 -12.39 15.83 -10.93
C ALA A 115 -11.47 14.63 -11.22
N LEU A 116 -10.21 14.71 -10.79
CA LEU A 116 -9.20 13.70 -11.03
C LEU A 116 -8.75 13.04 -9.72
N TRP A 117 -8.37 11.78 -9.84
CA TRP A 117 -7.77 11.00 -8.78
C TRP A 117 -6.30 10.72 -9.09
N ALA A 118 -5.44 10.85 -8.10
CA ALA A 118 -4.04 10.49 -8.20
C ALA A 118 -3.57 9.81 -6.91
N PHE A 119 -2.87 8.67 -7.05
CA PHE A 119 -2.48 7.79 -5.95
C PHE A 119 -1.09 7.20 -6.16
N GLU A 120 -0.57 6.56 -5.12
CA GLU A 120 0.60 5.70 -5.13
C GLU A 120 1.85 6.31 -5.77
N PRO A 121 2.31 7.48 -5.29
CA PRO A 121 3.53 8.06 -5.79
C PRO A 121 4.76 7.19 -5.48
N GLY A 122 5.77 7.25 -6.35
CA GLY A 122 7.08 6.65 -6.12
C GLY A 122 8.17 7.48 -6.77
N PHE A 123 9.24 7.82 -6.03
CA PHE A 123 10.38 8.55 -6.56
C PHE A 123 11.26 7.65 -7.42
N ASP A 124 11.89 8.24 -8.44
CA ASP A 124 13.03 7.62 -9.11
C ASP A 124 14.31 7.73 -8.27
N ASN A 125 15.40 7.12 -8.76
CA ASN A 125 16.66 7.04 -8.02
C ASN A 125 17.26 8.39 -7.62
N ASP A 126 17.09 9.39 -8.50
CA ASP A 126 17.70 10.72 -8.36
C ASP A 126 16.69 11.74 -7.80
N ALA A 127 15.50 11.29 -7.42
CA ALA A 127 14.42 12.13 -6.94
C ALA A 127 14.04 13.28 -7.90
N GLN A 128 14.26 13.08 -9.21
CA GLN A 128 13.92 14.03 -10.26
C GLN A 128 12.54 13.75 -10.86
N ARG A 129 12.05 12.53 -10.77
CA ARG A 129 10.76 12.12 -11.31
C ARG A 129 9.95 11.38 -10.27
N LEU A 130 8.63 11.45 -10.44
CA LEU A 130 7.67 10.57 -9.78
C LEU A 130 7.01 9.66 -10.80
N VAL A 131 6.76 8.41 -10.43
CA VAL A 131 5.71 7.59 -10.99
C VAL A 131 4.49 7.68 -10.08
N TYR A 132 3.29 7.62 -10.63
CA TYR A 132 2.04 7.66 -9.87
C TYR A 132 0.89 7.11 -10.72
N LEU A 133 -0.23 6.83 -10.09
CA LEU A 133 -1.47 6.44 -10.75
C LEU A 133 -2.39 7.64 -10.89
N THR A 134 -3.15 7.69 -11.98
CA THR A 134 -4.24 8.67 -12.15
C THR A 134 -5.24 8.20 -13.18
N ASP A 135 -6.50 8.64 -13.03
CA ASP A 135 -7.57 8.47 -14.01
C ASP A 135 -7.60 9.59 -15.07
N ARG A 136 -6.54 10.39 -15.15
CA ARG A 136 -6.42 11.44 -16.16
C ARG A 136 -6.50 10.88 -17.57
N GLY A 137 -7.36 11.50 -18.41
CA GLY A 137 -7.68 11.00 -19.74
C GLY A 137 -8.72 9.89 -19.73
N LYS A 138 -9.46 9.73 -18.62
CA LYS A 138 -10.70 8.94 -18.58
C LYS A 138 -11.68 9.51 -19.60
N LEU A 139 -12.51 8.63 -20.18
CA LEU A 139 -13.59 9.08 -21.05
C LEU A 139 -14.65 9.83 -20.23
N PRO A 140 -15.25 10.90 -20.75
CA PRO A 140 -16.40 11.55 -20.12
C PRO A 140 -17.45 10.49 -19.80
N SER A 141 -17.99 10.53 -18.60
CA SER A 141 -19.00 9.58 -18.16
C SER A 141 -20.24 9.66 -19.03
N SER A 142 -20.45 8.69 -19.92
CA SER A 142 -21.79 8.33 -20.31
C SER A 142 -22.36 7.38 -19.24
N PRO A 143 -23.68 7.39 -18.99
CA PRO A 143 -24.31 6.45 -18.04
C PRO A 143 -24.02 4.98 -18.35
N GLN A 144 -23.68 4.67 -19.61
CA GLN A 144 -23.30 3.34 -20.07
C GLN A 144 -21.80 3.05 -19.98
N ASN A 145 -20.96 4.08 -19.79
CA ASN A 145 -19.50 4.02 -19.71
C ASN A 145 -19.01 4.52 -18.35
N LEU A 146 -19.76 4.26 -17.30
CA LEU A 146 -19.25 4.39 -15.95
C LEU A 146 -18.09 3.42 -15.80
N GLN A 147 -16.92 3.91 -16.17
CA GLN A 147 -15.64 3.34 -15.82
C GLN A 147 -15.28 3.96 -14.49
N PRO A 148 -15.58 3.33 -13.37
CA PRO A 148 -15.08 3.85 -12.10
C PRO A 148 -13.57 3.70 -12.14
N ASN A 149 -12.87 4.81 -12.44
CA ASN A 149 -11.51 5.04 -11.99
C ASN A 149 -10.51 3.94 -12.38
N ASP A 150 -10.49 3.52 -13.65
CA ASP A 150 -9.37 2.73 -14.15
C ASP A 150 -8.12 3.62 -14.14
N LEU A 151 -7.23 3.36 -13.18
CA LEU A 151 -6.03 4.15 -12.98
C LEU A 151 -4.93 3.71 -13.93
N GLY A 152 -4.35 4.63 -14.66
CA GLY A 152 -3.19 4.39 -15.50
C GLY A 152 -1.89 4.82 -14.82
N VAL A 153 -0.77 4.25 -15.27
CA VAL A 153 0.56 4.63 -14.77
C VAL A 153 1.07 5.86 -15.51
N TRP A 154 1.42 6.89 -14.76
CA TRP A 154 1.97 8.15 -15.26
C TRP A 154 3.30 8.48 -14.59
N THR A 155 4.08 9.34 -15.23
CA THR A 155 5.28 9.93 -14.64
C THR A 155 5.22 11.45 -14.74
N ALA A 156 5.78 12.13 -13.73
CA ALA A 156 5.97 13.56 -13.70
C ALA A 156 7.46 13.89 -13.47
N ASP A 157 7.98 14.84 -14.23
CA ASP A 157 9.26 15.48 -13.99
C ASP A 157 9.07 16.59 -12.97
N LEU A 158 9.80 16.53 -11.86
CA LEU A 158 9.61 17.44 -10.72
C LEU A 158 10.17 18.85 -10.95
N ALA A 159 11.14 18.99 -11.84
CA ALA A 159 11.73 20.28 -12.14
C ALA A 159 10.84 21.09 -13.12
N THR A 160 10.24 20.41 -14.10
CA THR A 160 9.45 21.06 -15.16
C THR A 160 7.95 20.98 -14.94
N GLY A 161 7.48 20.12 -14.04
CA GLY A 161 6.06 19.82 -13.82
C GLY A 161 5.39 19.06 -14.99
N LYS A 162 6.17 18.67 -16.03
CA LYS A 162 5.62 17.94 -17.17
C LYS A 162 5.31 16.51 -16.79
N SER A 163 4.13 16.04 -17.16
CA SER A 163 3.68 14.66 -16.92
C SER A 163 3.28 13.98 -18.24
N ARG A 164 3.48 12.65 -18.29
CA ARG A 164 3.06 11.82 -19.42
C ARG A 164 2.55 10.48 -18.95
N ARG A 165 1.60 9.89 -19.68
CA ARG A 165 1.13 8.54 -19.46
C ARG A 165 2.18 7.54 -19.94
N LEU A 166 2.47 6.55 -19.10
CA LEU A 166 3.34 5.41 -19.43
C LEU A 166 2.51 4.22 -19.88
N VAL A 167 1.44 3.90 -19.15
CA VAL A 167 0.57 2.76 -19.39
C VAL A 167 -0.89 3.22 -19.37
N ALA A 168 -1.67 2.74 -20.33
CA ALA A 168 -3.12 2.83 -20.29
C ALA A 168 -3.65 1.58 -19.55
N PRO A 169 -4.59 1.74 -18.63
CA PRO A 169 -5.12 0.61 -17.86
C PRO A 169 -5.98 -0.30 -18.76
N THR A 170 -6.13 -1.56 -18.36
CA THR A 170 -7.18 -2.42 -18.88
C THR A 170 -8.52 -1.92 -18.36
N ALA A 171 -9.46 -1.68 -19.25
CA ALA A 171 -10.77 -1.15 -18.90
C ALA A 171 -11.54 -2.08 -17.95
N TYR A 172 -12.30 -1.51 -17.01
CA TYR A 172 -13.17 -2.19 -16.03
C TYR A 172 -12.46 -3.07 -15.00
N THR A 173 -11.15 -2.99 -14.87
CA THR A 173 -10.39 -3.74 -13.85
C THR A 173 -10.08 -2.92 -12.59
N GLY A 174 -10.37 -1.62 -12.58
CA GLY A 174 -9.90 -0.65 -11.58
C GLY A 174 -8.53 -0.07 -11.91
N GLY A 175 -7.91 -0.55 -12.99
CA GLY A 175 -6.62 -0.09 -13.49
C GLY A 175 -5.42 -0.81 -12.90
N ASP A 176 -4.23 -0.26 -13.19
CA ASP A 176 -2.97 -0.75 -12.65
C ASP A 176 -2.75 -0.27 -11.20
N SER A 177 -1.80 -0.87 -10.48
CA SER A 177 -1.44 -0.44 -9.12
C SER A 177 0.04 -0.65 -8.80
N ASP A 178 0.47 -0.07 -7.69
CA ASP A 178 1.77 -0.25 -7.04
C ASP A 178 2.98 0.04 -7.94
N PRO A 179 3.00 1.15 -8.73
CA PRO A 179 4.14 1.44 -9.57
C PRO A 179 5.37 1.86 -8.74
N ALA A 180 6.54 1.32 -9.10
CA ALA A 180 7.81 1.63 -8.45
C ALA A 180 8.96 1.60 -9.46
N PHE A 181 9.86 2.59 -9.41
CA PHE A 181 11.11 2.55 -10.15
C PHE A 181 12.07 1.53 -9.55
N ARG A 182 12.81 0.83 -10.42
CA ARG A 182 13.86 -0.08 -9.97
C ARG A 182 15.05 0.71 -9.41
N PRO A 183 15.48 0.45 -8.17
CA PRO A 183 16.69 1.05 -7.61
C PRO A 183 17.92 0.79 -8.49
N GLY A 184 18.72 1.84 -8.72
CA GLY A 184 19.95 1.75 -9.54
C GLY A 184 19.73 1.73 -11.05
N VAL A 185 18.48 1.68 -11.55
CA VAL A 185 18.16 1.63 -12.99
C VAL A 185 17.04 2.62 -13.31
N SER A 186 17.39 3.75 -13.93
CA SER A 186 16.50 4.89 -14.09
C SER A 186 15.36 4.72 -15.11
N ASP A 187 15.42 3.72 -15.97
CA ASP A 187 14.42 3.48 -17.03
C ASP A 187 13.59 2.19 -16.82
N GLN A 188 13.69 1.56 -15.65
CA GLN A 188 12.93 0.36 -15.32
C GLN A 188 11.90 0.63 -14.24
N LEU A 189 10.70 0.12 -14.46
CA LEU A 189 9.53 0.23 -13.61
C LEU A 189 8.92 -1.15 -13.39
N LEU A 190 8.40 -1.39 -12.20
CA LEU A 190 7.56 -2.55 -11.88
C LEU A 190 6.22 -2.04 -11.35
N TYR A 191 5.14 -2.72 -11.73
CA TYR A 191 3.79 -2.41 -11.27
C TYR A 191 2.91 -3.66 -11.33
N THR A 192 1.74 -3.59 -10.72
CA THR A 192 0.71 -4.61 -10.82
C THR A 192 -0.24 -4.28 -11.96
N THR A 193 -0.41 -5.19 -12.91
CA THR A 193 -1.45 -5.10 -13.95
C THR A 193 -2.62 -6.00 -13.59
N TYR A 194 -3.83 -5.44 -13.61
CA TYR A 194 -5.07 -6.20 -13.47
C TYR A 194 -5.64 -6.52 -14.85
N LEU A 195 -5.93 -7.80 -15.10
CA LEU A 195 -6.44 -8.31 -16.37
C LEU A 195 -7.67 -9.18 -16.12
N TYR A 196 -8.57 -9.24 -17.10
CA TYR A 196 -9.59 -10.27 -17.12
C TYR A 196 -8.95 -11.61 -17.49
N GLY A 197 -9.10 -12.62 -16.64
CA GLY A 197 -8.53 -13.93 -16.88
C GLY A 197 -9.14 -15.00 -15.98
N GLY A 198 -9.59 -16.11 -16.57
CA GLY A 198 -10.02 -17.30 -15.86
C GLY A 198 -11.47 -17.28 -15.37
N ALA A 199 -11.81 -16.52 -14.34
CA ALA A 199 -13.19 -16.40 -13.85
C ALA A 199 -13.83 -15.09 -14.31
N PRO A 200 -15.11 -15.08 -14.72
CA PRO A 200 -15.72 -13.91 -15.37
C PRO A 200 -15.97 -12.71 -14.46
N THR A 201 -15.66 -12.78 -13.16
CA THR A 201 -16.04 -11.75 -12.19
C THR A 201 -14.86 -11.15 -11.41
N GLN A 202 -13.64 -11.67 -11.55
CA GLN A 202 -12.48 -11.13 -10.83
C GLN A 202 -11.28 -10.99 -11.75
N PRO A 203 -10.65 -9.81 -11.81
CA PRO A 203 -9.40 -9.65 -12.52
C PRO A 203 -8.28 -10.48 -11.85
N VAL A 204 -7.39 -11.04 -12.66
CA VAL A 204 -6.12 -11.60 -12.21
C VAL A 204 -5.10 -10.48 -12.09
N ALA A 205 -4.16 -10.62 -11.17
CA ALA A 205 -3.11 -9.64 -10.92
C ALA A 205 -1.76 -10.20 -11.36
N ARG A 206 -1.02 -9.46 -12.19
CA ARG A 206 0.30 -9.86 -12.67
C ARG A 206 1.33 -8.79 -12.36
N LEU A 207 2.50 -9.20 -11.92
CA LEU A 207 3.65 -8.32 -11.83
C LEU A 207 4.17 -8.03 -13.24
N THR A 208 4.22 -6.76 -13.58
CA THR A 208 4.60 -6.27 -14.91
C THR A 208 5.81 -5.37 -14.82
N TRP A 209 6.89 -5.76 -15.49
CA TRP A 209 8.05 -4.91 -15.73
C TRP A 209 7.83 -4.03 -16.97
N MET A 210 8.37 -2.83 -16.94
CA MET A 210 8.32 -1.89 -18.06
C MET A 210 9.63 -1.14 -18.22
N SER A 211 10.04 -0.93 -19.47
CA SER A 211 11.04 0.08 -19.81
C SER A 211 10.35 1.43 -20.07
N THR A 212 10.63 2.43 -19.25
CA THR A 212 10.06 3.77 -19.43
C THR A 212 10.64 4.49 -20.65
N ARG A 213 11.77 4.02 -21.19
CA ARG A 213 12.43 4.56 -22.38
C ARG A 213 11.80 4.04 -23.66
N THR A 214 11.53 2.74 -23.77
CA THR A 214 10.99 2.11 -24.99
C THR A 214 9.50 1.85 -24.96
N GLY A 215 8.88 1.85 -23.78
CA GLY A 215 7.48 1.43 -23.58
C GLY A 215 7.29 -0.10 -23.58
N ALA A 216 8.36 -0.89 -23.72
CA ALA A 216 8.27 -2.35 -23.69
C ALA A 216 7.84 -2.83 -22.30
N THR A 217 6.91 -3.78 -22.26
CA THR A 217 6.41 -4.42 -21.05
C THR A 217 6.62 -5.92 -21.09
N LEU A 218 6.85 -6.52 -19.91
CA LEU A 218 7.00 -7.97 -19.74
C LEU A 218 6.31 -8.41 -18.47
N TYR A 219 5.59 -9.52 -18.52
CA TYR A 219 5.04 -10.17 -17.35
C TYR A 219 6.10 -10.98 -16.61
N LEU A 220 6.18 -10.79 -15.29
CA LEU A 220 7.10 -11.53 -14.41
C LEU A 220 6.42 -12.70 -13.70
N SER A 221 5.13 -12.87 -13.89
CA SER A 221 4.31 -13.93 -13.32
C SER A 221 3.43 -14.60 -14.39
N PRO A 222 3.15 -15.92 -14.27
CA PRO A 222 2.32 -16.64 -15.23
C PRO A 222 0.86 -16.20 -15.19
N ASP A 223 0.12 -16.60 -16.24
CA ASP A 223 -1.33 -16.41 -16.30
C ASP A 223 -2.03 -17.17 -15.16
N GLY A 224 -3.18 -16.64 -14.73
CA GLY A 224 -4.01 -17.25 -13.70
C GLY A 224 -3.49 -17.10 -12.27
N THR A 225 -2.31 -16.51 -12.08
CA THR A 225 -1.81 -16.17 -10.73
C THR A 225 -2.29 -14.79 -10.29
N ARG A 226 -2.34 -14.57 -8.96
CA ARG A 226 -2.65 -13.28 -8.38
C ARG A 226 -1.44 -12.81 -7.56
N ASN A 227 -0.54 -12.07 -8.22
CA ASN A 227 0.65 -11.48 -7.63
C ASN A 227 0.56 -9.96 -7.76
N PHE A 228 0.68 -9.23 -6.63
CA PHE A 228 0.46 -7.79 -6.57
C PHE A 228 1.31 -7.15 -5.46
N GLN A 229 1.28 -5.82 -5.35
CA GLN A 229 2.02 -5.02 -4.38
C GLN A 229 3.53 -5.30 -4.39
N PRO A 230 4.21 -5.14 -5.55
CA PRO A 230 5.65 -5.34 -5.62
C PRO A 230 6.41 -4.24 -4.89
N ALA A 231 7.47 -4.62 -4.18
CA ALA A 231 8.41 -3.72 -3.53
C ALA A 231 9.84 -4.17 -3.82
N PHE A 232 10.65 -3.29 -4.41
CA PHE A 232 12.06 -3.57 -4.67
C PHE A 232 12.90 -3.56 -3.39
N SER A 233 13.90 -4.46 -3.32
CA SER A 233 15.01 -4.29 -2.39
C SER A 233 15.83 -3.04 -2.73
N PRO A 234 16.56 -2.44 -1.76
CA PRO A 234 17.30 -1.19 -2.00
C PRO A 234 18.37 -1.28 -3.09
N ASP A 235 18.89 -2.48 -3.35
CA ASP A 235 19.84 -2.76 -4.44
C ASP A 235 19.17 -3.08 -5.79
N GLY A 236 17.82 -3.19 -5.81
CA GLY A 236 17.04 -3.52 -7.00
C GLY A 236 17.22 -4.95 -7.53
N GLN A 237 17.79 -5.86 -6.73
CA GLN A 237 18.05 -7.24 -7.14
C GLN A 237 16.92 -8.20 -6.75
N PHE A 238 16.11 -7.84 -5.76
CA PHE A 238 15.01 -8.65 -5.25
C PHE A 238 13.70 -7.86 -5.28
N VAL A 239 12.59 -8.60 -5.31
CA VAL A 239 11.24 -8.05 -5.22
C VAL A 239 10.46 -8.83 -4.19
N ALA A 240 9.99 -8.13 -3.14
CA ALA A 240 8.95 -8.63 -2.27
C ALA A 240 7.59 -8.36 -2.92
N PHE A 241 6.63 -9.26 -2.77
CA PHE A 241 5.30 -9.10 -3.34
C PHE A 241 4.28 -9.96 -2.58
N ILE A 242 3.01 -9.66 -2.78
CA ILE A 242 1.91 -10.45 -2.25
C ILE A 242 1.43 -11.44 -3.30
N ARG A 243 1.23 -12.70 -2.88
CA ARG A 243 0.57 -13.73 -3.68
C ARG A 243 -0.72 -14.15 -3.00
N ALA A 244 -1.84 -13.91 -3.67
CA ALA A 244 -3.13 -14.37 -3.17
C ALA A 244 -3.30 -15.87 -3.43
N ALA A 245 -3.76 -16.56 -2.39
CA ALA A 245 -4.20 -17.94 -2.42
C ALA A 245 -5.61 -18.06 -1.82
N ALA A 246 -6.18 -19.27 -1.78
CA ALA A 246 -7.48 -19.46 -1.16
C ALA A 246 -7.40 -19.20 0.36
N GLY A 247 -7.94 -18.05 0.78
CA GLY A 247 -8.02 -17.65 2.19
C GLY A 247 -6.76 -16.99 2.76
N SER A 248 -5.76 -16.67 1.94
CA SER A 248 -4.55 -15.95 2.36
C SER A 248 -4.05 -15.01 1.27
N ASP A 249 -3.30 -14.01 1.71
CA ASP A 249 -2.51 -13.09 0.90
C ASP A 249 -1.09 -13.12 1.47
N ASP A 250 -0.26 -14.02 0.95
CA ASP A 250 1.04 -14.36 1.53
C ASP A 250 2.17 -13.47 0.99
N LEU A 251 3.13 -13.11 1.84
CA LEU A 251 4.33 -12.38 1.46
C LEU A 251 5.40 -13.33 0.90
N TYR A 252 5.81 -13.05 -0.33
CA TYR A 252 6.90 -13.73 -1.02
C TYR A 252 8.03 -12.76 -1.36
N VAL A 253 9.21 -13.32 -1.61
CA VAL A 253 10.35 -12.61 -2.21
C VAL A 253 10.93 -13.44 -3.36
N MET A 254 11.33 -12.78 -4.43
CA MET A 254 11.98 -13.40 -5.57
C MET A 254 13.23 -12.63 -5.99
N PRO A 255 14.27 -13.32 -6.51
CA PRO A 255 15.34 -12.66 -7.26
C PRO A 255 14.78 -12.12 -8.58
N LEU A 256 15.13 -10.89 -8.94
CA LEU A 256 14.65 -10.31 -10.19
C LEU A 256 15.46 -10.77 -11.40
N GLY A 257 16.77 -10.95 -11.25
CA GLY A 257 17.65 -11.35 -12.34
C GLY A 257 17.72 -10.33 -13.48
N PRO A 258 18.30 -10.71 -14.62
CA PRO A 258 18.30 -9.89 -15.83
C PRO A 258 16.91 -9.84 -16.46
N ILE A 259 16.53 -8.66 -16.97
CA ILE A 259 15.28 -8.48 -17.71
C ILE A 259 15.55 -8.77 -19.20
N PHE A 260 14.76 -9.65 -19.77
CA PHE A 260 14.90 -10.11 -21.15
C PHE A 260 14.03 -9.29 -22.10
N ALA A 261 14.35 -9.35 -23.40
CA ALA A 261 13.56 -8.71 -24.46
C ALA A 261 12.20 -9.39 -24.71
N ARG A 262 11.98 -10.55 -24.13
CA ARG A 262 10.74 -11.33 -24.18
C ARG A 262 10.43 -11.89 -22.81
N GLU A 263 9.21 -12.33 -22.59
CA GLU A 263 8.80 -12.93 -21.32
C GLU A 263 9.75 -14.05 -20.90
N PRO A 264 10.31 -14.00 -19.68
CA PRO A 264 11.19 -15.02 -19.16
C PRO A 264 10.44 -16.35 -18.96
N ARG A 265 11.14 -17.46 -19.19
CA ARG A 265 10.68 -18.82 -18.88
C ARG A 265 11.82 -19.60 -18.24
N PRO A 266 11.72 -20.09 -16.99
CA PRO A 266 10.61 -19.91 -16.04
C PRO A 266 10.43 -18.45 -15.65
N TYR A 267 9.23 -18.09 -15.13
CA TYR A 267 8.99 -16.75 -14.64
C TYR A 267 9.78 -16.50 -13.35
N PRO A 268 10.21 -15.26 -13.06
CA PRO A 268 10.86 -14.92 -11.79
C PRO A 268 10.05 -15.33 -10.56
N THR A 269 8.72 -15.22 -10.63
CA THR A 269 7.83 -15.64 -9.54
C THR A 269 7.81 -17.13 -9.25
N ASP A 270 8.31 -17.98 -10.18
CA ASP A 270 8.38 -19.43 -9.97
C ASP A 270 9.50 -19.80 -8.96
N SER A 271 10.53 -18.95 -8.83
CA SER A 271 11.60 -19.08 -7.85
C SER A 271 11.35 -18.32 -6.53
N ALA A 272 10.15 -17.79 -6.35
CA ALA A 272 9.83 -16.99 -5.16
C ALA A 272 9.77 -17.85 -3.90
N VAL A 273 10.32 -17.32 -2.80
CA VAL A 273 10.35 -17.92 -1.47
C VAL A 273 9.24 -17.31 -0.61
N LEU A 274 8.43 -18.15 0.03
CA LEU A 274 7.46 -17.73 1.03
C LEU A 274 8.18 -17.20 2.28
N LEU A 275 7.91 -15.96 2.65
CA LEU A 275 8.46 -15.34 3.86
C LEU A 275 7.47 -15.33 5.02
N GLN A 276 6.20 -15.00 4.74
CA GLN A 276 5.16 -14.88 5.74
C GLN A 276 3.81 -15.30 5.17
N ALA A 277 3.19 -16.30 5.81
CA ALA A 277 1.81 -16.69 5.49
C ALA A 277 0.79 -15.87 6.29
N GLY A 278 -0.41 -15.71 5.73
CA GLY A 278 -1.56 -15.04 6.35
C GLY A 278 -2.20 -14.00 5.46
N ILE A 279 -2.99 -13.11 6.03
CA ILE A 279 -3.52 -11.94 5.30
C ILE A 279 -2.55 -10.80 5.56
N VAL A 280 -1.64 -10.57 4.61
CA VAL A 280 -0.61 -9.52 4.68
C VAL A 280 -0.70 -8.58 3.48
N SER A 281 -0.20 -7.35 3.63
CA SER A 281 -0.26 -6.33 2.57
C SER A 281 0.86 -5.30 2.72
N GLN A 282 1.08 -4.52 1.67
CA GLN A 282 1.94 -3.34 1.63
C GLN A 282 3.39 -3.61 2.08
N PRO A 283 4.09 -4.58 1.49
CA PRO A 283 5.47 -4.83 1.86
C PRO A 283 6.37 -3.65 1.49
N VAL A 284 7.34 -3.33 2.35
CA VAL A 284 8.40 -2.35 2.10
C VAL A 284 9.71 -2.82 2.69
N TRP A 285 10.80 -2.69 1.95
CA TRP A 285 12.14 -3.06 2.42
C TRP A 285 12.72 -2.00 3.34
N ALA A 286 13.46 -2.46 4.36
CA ALA A 286 14.35 -1.59 5.12
C ALA A 286 15.39 -0.96 4.20
N PRO A 287 15.83 0.29 4.46
CA PRO A 287 16.78 0.99 3.60
C PRO A 287 18.13 0.27 3.40
N ASP A 288 18.51 -0.57 4.36
CA ASP A 288 19.74 -1.40 4.34
C ASP A 288 19.52 -2.80 3.76
N GLY A 289 18.28 -3.16 3.42
CA GLY A 289 17.91 -4.47 2.88
C GLY A 289 17.82 -5.60 3.91
N SER A 290 18.03 -5.33 5.20
CA SER A 290 18.09 -6.35 6.27
C SER A 290 16.72 -6.86 6.73
N ALA A 291 15.63 -6.18 6.38
CA ALA A 291 14.28 -6.51 6.81
C ALA A 291 13.21 -6.08 5.80
N ILE A 292 12.01 -6.64 5.94
CA ILE A 292 10.79 -6.19 5.24
C ILE A 292 9.76 -5.83 6.31
N ALA A 293 9.19 -4.64 6.22
CA ALA A 293 7.99 -4.27 6.97
C ALA A 293 6.75 -4.53 6.11
N PHE A 294 5.65 -4.90 6.75
CA PHE A 294 4.36 -5.16 6.10
C PHE A 294 3.22 -5.01 7.10
N LEU A 295 2.01 -4.88 6.60
CA LEU A 295 0.80 -4.94 7.41
C LEU A 295 0.29 -6.38 7.45
N LYS A 296 -0.15 -6.83 8.63
CA LYS A 296 -0.74 -8.17 8.84
C LYS A 296 -2.05 -8.05 9.58
N LEU A 297 -3.06 -8.75 9.11
CA LEU A 297 -4.36 -8.86 9.79
C LEU A 297 -4.23 -9.79 11.01
N VAL A 298 -4.47 -9.23 12.19
CA VAL A 298 -4.46 -9.95 13.46
C VAL A 298 -5.69 -9.51 14.27
N ASN A 299 -6.55 -10.45 14.65
CA ASN A 299 -7.76 -10.18 15.44
C ASN A 299 -8.62 -9.02 14.88
N GLY A 300 -8.79 -8.96 13.56
CA GLY A 300 -9.59 -7.92 12.89
C GLY A 300 -8.92 -6.56 12.73
N SER A 301 -7.65 -6.42 13.08
CA SER A 301 -6.84 -5.20 12.93
C SER A 301 -5.65 -5.46 12.03
N PHE A 302 -5.37 -4.54 11.11
CA PHE A 302 -4.07 -4.51 10.44
C PHE A 302 -3.05 -3.82 11.32
N ASP A 303 -2.01 -4.57 11.65
CA ASP A 303 -0.88 -4.14 12.46
C ASP A 303 0.42 -4.19 11.68
N LEU A 304 1.36 -3.31 12.04
CA LEU A 304 2.69 -3.24 11.45
C LEU A 304 3.59 -4.32 12.02
N PHE A 305 4.24 -5.06 11.12
CA PHE A 305 5.24 -6.09 11.44
C PHE A 305 6.56 -5.80 10.73
N ILE A 306 7.65 -6.24 11.30
CA ILE A 306 8.99 -6.26 10.70
C ILE A 306 9.51 -7.70 10.71
N LEU A 307 9.95 -8.17 9.55
CA LEU A 307 10.52 -9.51 9.35
C LEU A 307 11.99 -9.36 8.95
N PRO A 308 12.94 -9.85 9.75
CA PRO A 308 14.34 -9.91 9.36
C PRO A 308 14.53 -10.87 8.18
N VAL A 309 15.29 -10.45 7.16
CA VAL A 309 15.54 -11.25 5.96
C VAL A 309 17.01 -11.24 5.58
N THR A 310 17.44 -12.24 4.81
CA THR A 310 18.72 -12.25 4.12
C THR A 310 18.53 -12.45 2.63
N THR A 311 19.35 -11.75 1.85
CA THR A 311 19.48 -11.89 0.40
C THR A 311 20.83 -12.48 0.01
N THR A 312 21.69 -12.78 0.98
CA THR A 312 23.00 -13.42 0.81
C THR A 312 22.91 -14.88 1.24
N GLY A 313 23.52 -15.78 0.46
CA GLY A 313 23.38 -17.22 0.69
C GLY A 313 21.98 -17.72 0.34
N THR A 314 21.29 -18.34 1.29
CA THR A 314 19.90 -18.80 1.08
C THR A 314 18.94 -17.66 1.34
N LEU A 315 18.24 -17.21 0.28
CA LEU A 315 17.20 -16.18 0.37
C LEU A 315 16.09 -16.63 1.32
N GLY A 316 15.75 -15.78 2.31
CA GLY A 316 14.69 -16.12 3.25
C GLY A 316 14.64 -15.25 4.49
N ALA A 317 13.71 -15.59 5.38
CA ALA A 317 13.60 -14.99 6.70
C ALA A 317 14.72 -15.52 7.63
N THR A 318 15.33 -14.62 8.41
CA THR A 318 16.38 -14.98 9.39
C THR A 318 15.84 -15.08 10.81
N GLY A 319 14.55 -14.81 11.01
CA GLY A 319 13.88 -14.90 12.29
C GLY A 319 12.36 -14.71 12.12
N PRO A 320 11.59 -14.78 13.21
CA PRO A 320 10.14 -14.54 13.14
C PRO A 320 9.81 -13.08 12.91
N ALA A 321 8.66 -12.83 12.26
CA ALA A 321 8.09 -11.49 12.15
C ALA A 321 7.76 -10.93 13.55
N GLN A 322 8.16 -9.70 13.81
CA GLN A 322 7.96 -9.01 15.07
C GLN A 322 6.90 -7.92 14.91
N ALA A 323 5.88 -7.92 15.77
CA ALA A 323 4.85 -6.89 15.77
C ALA A 323 5.41 -5.57 16.33
N VAL A 324 5.29 -4.50 15.55
CA VAL A 324 5.59 -3.12 15.96
C VAL A 324 4.39 -2.48 16.61
N THR A 325 3.20 -2.82 16.12
CA THR A 325 1.91 -2.32 16.65
C THR A 325 0.98 -3.46 17.04
N HIS A 326 -0.05 -3.14 17.84
CA HIS A 326 -1.07 -4.08 18.29
C HIS A 326 -2.43 -3.39 18.31
N GLY A 327 -3.42 -3.92 17.60
CA GLY A 327 -4.77 -3.36 17.52
C GLY A 327 -4.80 -1.93 16.95
N SER A 328 -3.91 -1.63 16.00
CA SER A 328 -3.70 -0.26 15.55
C SER A 328 -4.62 0.17 14.42
N PHE A 329 -5.26 -0.77 13.70
CA PHE A 329 -6.15 -0.49 12.58
C PHE A 329 -5.51 0.41 11.52
N LEU A 330 -4.29 0.04 11.08
CA LEU A 330 -3.61 0.74 10.00
C LEU A 330 -4.33 0.51 8.66
N ASP A 331 -4.21 1.49 7.75
CA ASP A 331 -4.89 1.45 6.46
C ASP A 331 -4.18 0.48 5.51
N ALA A 332 -4.70 -0.74 5.33
CA ALA A 332 -4.11 -1.78 4.49
C ALA A 332 -4.16 -1.49 2.98
N ASP A 333 -4.96 -0.51 2.58
CA ASP A 333 -5.06 0.01 1.21
C ASP A 333 -4.16 1.23 0.97
N SER A 334 -3.25 1.52 1.89
CA SER A 334 -2.27 2.61 1.78
C SER A 334 -0.85 2.05 1.92
N ARG A 335 0.01 2.40 0.98
CA ARG A 335 1.41 1.96 0.93
C ARG A 335 2.16 2.32 2.21
N LEU A 336 3.16 1.53 2.54
CA LEU A 336 4.18 1.88 3.52
C LEU A 336 5.37 2.54 2.82
N ALA A 337 6.09 3.41 3.52
CA ALA A 337 7.38 3.92 3.07
C ALA A 337 8.41 3.82 4.20
N TRP A 338 9.66 3.50 3.84
CA TRP A 338 10.74 3.35 4.82
C TRP A 338 12.02 4.03 4.33
N SER A 339 12.58 4.91 5.14
CA SER A 339 13.81 5.65 4.85
C SER A 339 14.81 5.59 6.01
N PRO A 340 16.08 5.90 5.76
CA PRO A 340 17.11 5.99 6.78
C PRO A 340 16.80 6.93 7.92
#